data_8bfd1699dd6b6ceb3d6d4b8b0ec6de0f
#
_entry.id   8bfd1699dd6b6ceb3d6d4b8b0ec6de0f
#
_cell.length_a   1.000
_cell.length_b   1.000
_cell.length_c   1.000
_cell.angle_alpha   90.00
_cell.angle_beta   90.00
_cell.angle_gamma   90.00
#
_symmetry.space_group_name_H-M   'P 1'
#
loop_
_entity.id
_entity.type
_entity.pdbx_description
1 polymer ?
#
loop_
_entity_poly.entity_id
_entity_poly.type
_entity_poly.pdbx_seq_one_letter_code
_entity_poly.pdbx_strand_id
1 'polypeptide(L)'
;MADKSKIICTFAQILYDLVNMAERKVRVRFAPSPTGALHIGGVRTALYNYLFARQHGGDLVFRIEDTDSTRFVPGAEEYIIESFKWLGIKFDEGVSFGGNYGPYRQSERRDIYKKYVEQLLDAGKAYIAFDTPEELEAKRAEIQNFQYDASTRMQMRNSLTMSKEEVDRLIAEGNQYVVRFKIEPGEAVHVDDLIRGDVRIMSDILDDKVLYKSADQLPTYHLANIVDDHLMEITHVIRGEEWLPSAPLHVLLYKAFGWEDAMPRFAHLPLLLKPEGKGKLSKRDGDRLGFPVFPLEWHDPKTGEVSSGYRESGYFPEAVINFLAFLGWNPGTEREMYSIDELAELFDITKCSKAGARFDYQKGIWFNHEYILAKSASEIAEIFAPIVAENGVNETMDRITKVVEMMKDRVNFVSELWPLCKFFFVAPTEYDEKTRKKRWKEDSAQQLGELMQVLEGIDDFSVEGQEAIVHQWIEQKEYKLGNIMNAWRLTLVGEGKGPGMFDISAFLGKQETLDRMKRAIEILG
;
A
#
# COMPACT_ATOMS: atom_id res chain seq x y z
N MET A 1 7.95 -44.20 -31.94
CA MET A 1 7.88 -44.56 -30.51
C MET A 1 8.72 -43.54 -29.77
N ALA A 2 8.10 -42.53 -29.18
CA ALA A 2 8.80 -41.56 -28.33
C ALA A 2 9.39 -42.32 -27.16
N ASP A 3 10.65 -42.07 -26.87
CA ASP A 3 11.45 -42.77 -25.87
C ASP A 3 10.84 -42.63 -24.48
N LYS A 4 10.13 -43.65 -24.04
CA LYS A 4 9.49 -43.71 -22.71
C LYS A 4 10.50 -43.51 -21.59
N SER A 5 11.80 -43.78 -21.82
CA SER A 5 12.85 -43.60 -20.85
C SER A 5 13.14 -42.10 -20.58
N LYS A 6 13.07 -41.24 -21.59
CA LYS A 6 13.22 -39.80 -21.44
C LYS A 6 12.05 -39.16 -20.67
N ILE A 7 10.83 -39.62 -20.91
CA ILE A 7 9.63 -39.12 -20.21
C ILE A 7 9.68 -39.50 -18.73
N ILE A 8 10.09 -40.74 -18.41
CA ILE A 8 10.22 -41.22 -17.02
C ILE A 8 11.36 -40.48 -16.29
N CYS A 9 12.49 -40.23 -16.96
CA CYS A 9 13.59 -39.46 -16.38
C CYS A 9 13.20 -38.01 -16.08
N THR A 10 12.44 -37.38 -17.00
CA THR A 10 11.92 -36.00 -16.80
C THR A 10 10.92 -35.95 -15.66
N PHE A 11 10.03 -36.96 -15.55
CA PHE A 11 9.05 -37.02 -14.46
C PHE A 11 9.71 -37.31 -13.09
N ALA A 12 10.73 -38.18 -13.05
CA ALA A 12 11.50 -38.47 -11.85
C ALA A 12 12.32 -37.25 -11.40
N GLN A 13 12.88 -36.48 -12.34
CA GLN A 13 13.57 -35.25 -12.04
C GLN A 13 12.61 -34.18 -11.50
N ILE A 14 11.48 -33.98 -12.12
CA ILE A 14 10.44 -33.07 -11.64
C ILE A 14 9.94 -33.46 -10.25
N LEU A 15 9.75 -34.78 -9.98
CA LEU A 15 9.35 -35.26 -8.67
C LEU A 15 10.46 -35.06 -7.62
N TYR A 16 11.71 -35.30 -7.99
CA TYR A 16 12.89 -35.08 -7.14
C TYR A 16 13.04 -33.60 -6.81
N ASP A 17 12.89 -32.70 -7.79
CA ASP A 17 12.94 -31.26 -7.62
C ASP A 17 11.78 -30.74 -6.76
N LEU A 18 10.56 -31.31 -6.95
CA LEU A 18 9.40 -31.01 -6.11
C LEU A 18 9.58 -31.49 -4.66
N VAL A 19 10.19 -32.66 -4.46
CA VAL A 19 10.46 -33.21 -3.11
C VAL A 19 11.54 -32.40 -2.41
N ASN A 20 12.65 -32.06 -3.11
CA ASN A 20 13.71 -31.22 -2.54
C ASN A 20 13.26 -29.79 -2.26
N MET A 21 12.36 -29.22 -3.06
CA MET A 21 11.74 -27.92 -2.77
C MET A 21 10.74 -27.99 -1.60
N ALA A 22 10.10 -29.15 -1.37
CA ALA A 22 9.17 -29.33 -0.25
C ALA A 22 9.90 -29.38 1.12
N GLU A 23 11.22 -29.60 1.16
CA GLU A 23 12.01 -29.61 2.41
C GLU A 23 12.55 -28.23 2.80
N ARG A 24 12.64 -27.25 1.86
CA ARG A 24 13.12 -25.91 2.18
C ARG A 24 11.99 -25.05 2.75
N LYS A 25 12.21 -24.49 3.96
CA LYS A 25 11.29 -23.49 4.53
C LYS A 25 11.09 -22.35 3.53
N VAL A 26 9.84 -21.96 3.29
CA VAL A 26 9.52 -20.84 2.41
C VAL A 26 10.16 -19.56 2.95
N ARG A 27 10.92 -18.87 2.12
CA ARG A 27 11.54 -17.58 2.43
C ARG A 27 11.32 -16.62 1.29
N VAL A 28 10.71 -15.49 1.61
CA VAL A 28 10.44 -14.39 0.69
C VAL A 28 11.07 -13.11 1.22
N ARG A 29 11.12 -12.08 0.40
CA ARG A 29 11.69 -10.80 0.83
C ARG A 29 10.92 -9.61 0.26
N PHE A 30 10.85 -8.56 1.05
CA PHE A 30 10.61 -7.22 0.57
C PHE A 30 11.92 -6.43 0.62
N ALA A 31 12.36 -5.92 -0.52
CA ALA A 31 13.70 -5.34 -0.68
C ALA A 31 13.62 -3.97 -1.37
N PRO A 32 13.16 -2.92 -0.66
CA PRO A 32 13.03 -1.59 -1.23
C PRO A 32 14.37 -0.85 -1.28
N SER A 33 14.50 0.07 -2.26
CA SER A 33 15.54 1.10 -2.23
C SER A 33 15.03 2.32 -1.46
N PRO A 34 15.82 2.91 -0.53
CA PRO A 34 15.40 4.05 0.30
C PRO A 34 15.52 5.37 -0.49
N THR A 35 14.72 5.52 -1.54
CA THR A 35 14.76 6.65 -2.49
C THR A 35 13.63 7.64 -2.31
N GLY A 36 12.90 7.59 -1.20
CA GLY A 36 11.77 8.44 -0.82
C GLY A 36 10.64 7.65 -0.19
N ALA A 37 9.46 8.25 -0.16
CA ALA A 37 8.27 7.63 0.42
C ALA A 37 7.90 6.31 -0.27
N LEU A 38 7.46 5.34 0.52
CA LEU A 38 6.98 4.05 0.03
C LEU A 38 5.61 4.21 -0.63
N HIS A 39 5.54 4.01 -1.94
CA HIS A 39 4.27 4.02 -2.66
C HIS A 39 3.43 2.78 -2.30
N ILE A 40 2.09 2.89 -2.27
CA ILE A 40 1.19 1.77 -1.96
C ILE A 40 1.36 0.55 -2.88
N GLY A 41 1.89 0.72 -4.08
CA GLY A 41 2.30 -0.40 -4.94
C GLY A 41 3.39 -1.25 -4.32
N GLY A 42 4.36 -0.61 -3.63
CA GLY A 42 5.37 -1.30 -2.82
C GLY A 42 4.75 -1.95 -1.59
N VAL A 43 3.83 -1.27 -0.91
CA VAL A 43 3.07 -1.83 0.23
C VAL A 43 2.33 -3.10 -0.18
N ARG A 44 1.62 -3.08 -1.33
CA ARG A 44 0.94 -4.28 -1.85
C ARG A 44 1.92 -5.42 -2.12
N THR A 45 3.09 -5.11 -2.69
CA THR A 45 4.12 -6.12 -2.92
C THR A 45 4.61 -6.74 -1.61
N ALA A 46 4.86 -5.93 -0.58
CA ALA A 46 5.22 -6.41 0.76
C ALA A 46 4.09 -7.24 1.39
N LEU A 47 2.85 -6.80 1.27
CA LEU A 47 1.66 -7.53 1.75
C LEU A 47 1.57 -8.90 1.10
N TYR A 48 1.72 -9.03 -0.22
CA TYR A 48 1.63 -10.33 -0.89
C TYR A 48 2.78 -11.27 -0.50
N ASN A 49 3.98 -10.74 -0.29
CA ASN A 49 5.08 -11.51 0.30
C ASN A 49 4.73 -11.98 1.73
N TYR A 50 4.15 -11.10 2.56
CA TYR A 50 3.71 -11.43 3.91
C TYR A 50 2.65 -12.53 3.90
N LEU A 51 1.58 -12.37 3.12
CA LEU A 51 0.50 -13.35 3.04
C LEU A 51 1.02 -14.72 2.57
N PHE A 52 1.89 -14.73 1.55
CA PHE A 52 2.52 -15.95 1.05
C PHE A 52 3.40 -16.63 2.09
N ALA A 53 4.24 -15.86 2.80
CA ALA A 53 5.06 -16.39 3.88
C ALA A 53 4.20 -17.00 4.99
N ARG A 54 3.19 -16.28 5.46
CA ARG A 54 2.30 -16.75 6.55
C ARG A 54 1.52 -17.99 6.16
N GLN A 55 0.98 -18.07 4.95
CA GLN A 55 0.29 -19.24 4.42
C GLN A 55 1.15 -20.51 4.48
N HIS A 56 2.44 -20.38 4.20
CA HIS A 56 3.37 -21.51 4.10
C HIS A 56 4.22 -21.70 5.36
N GLY A 57 3.92 -21.00 6.48
CA GLY A 57 4.75 -21.06 7.69
C GLY A 57 6.20 -20.62 7.46
N GLY A 58 6.40 -19.74 6.48
CA GLY A 58 7.69 -19.24 6.03
C GLY A 58 8.13 -17.94 6.69
N ASP A 59 9.27 -17.41 6.24
CA ASP A 59 9.85 -16.16 6.73
C ASP A 59 9.74 -15.04 5.68
N LEU A 60 9.47 -13.82 6.15
CA LEU A 60 9.55 -12.59 5.38
C LEU A 60 10.78 -11.79 5.80
N VAL A 61 11.72 -11.60 4.87
CA VAL A 61 12.97 -10.86 5.06
C VAL A 61 12.80 -9.40 4.63
N PHE A 62 13.32 -8.47 5.44
CA PHE A 62 13.41 -7.04 5.09
C PHE A 62 14.86 -6.68 4.74
N ARG A 63 15.12 -6.37 3.48
CA ARG A 63 16.42 -5.98 2.97
C ARG A 63 16.37 -4.57 2.38
N ILE A 64 17.38 -3.76 2.64
CA ILE A 64 17.52 -2.41 2.04
C ILE A 64 18.50 -2.47 0.87
N GLU A 65 18.01 -2.08 -0.31
CA GLU A 65 18.81 -2.04 -1.55
C GLU A 65 19.30 -0.61 -1.80
N ASP A 66 20.40 -0.24 -1.16
CA ASP A 66 21.01 1.09 -1.12
C ASP A 66 22.36 1.18 -1.87
N THR A 67 22.56 0.35 -2.89
CA THR A 67 23.79 0.36 -3.69
C THR A 67 23.97 1.62 -4.55
N ASP A 68 22.91 2.38 -4.78
CA ASP A 68 22.94 3.66 -5.50
C ASP A 68 22.82 4.84 -4.52
N SER A 69 23.98 5.31 -4.04
CA SER A 69 24.05 6.42 -3.08
C SER A 69 23.51 7.75 -3.63
N THR A 70 23.47 7.93 -4.96
CA THR A 70 22.99 9.18 -5.59
C THR A 70 21.47 9.35 -5.43
N ARG A 71 20.76 8.25 -5.24
CA ARG A 71 19.30 8.21 -5.08
C ARG A 71 18.86 8.13 -3.62
N PHE A 72 19.78 8.03 -2.69
CA PHE A 72 19.46 7.97 -1.27
C PHE A 72 18.70 9.21 -0.80
N VAL A 73 17.65 9.00 0.02
CA VAL A 73 16.85 10.06 0.64
C VAL A 73 16.84 9.84 2.15
N PRO A 74 17.36 10.80 2.94
CA PRO A 74 17.33 10.71 4.40
C PRO A 74 15.90 10.54 4.93
N GLY A 75 15.72 9.67 5.95
CA GLY A 75 14.43 9.39 6.55
C GLY A 75 13.55 8.38 5.79
N ALA A 76 13.94 7.98 4.58
CA ALA A 76 13.13 7.04 3.79
C ALA A 76 13.08 5.62 4.40
N GLU A 77 14.17 5.16 5.00
CA GLU A 77 14.21 3.85 5.66
C GLU A 77 13.31 3.82 6.89
N GLU A 78 13.42 4.82 7.76
CA GLU A 78 12.58 4.96 8.96
C GLU A 78 11.10 5.07 8.58
N TYR A 79 10.80 5.82 7.52
CA TYR A 79 9.45 5.94 6.98
C TYR A 79 8.88 4.58 6.52
N ILE A 80 9.68 3.77 5.83
CA ILE A 80 9.28 2.44 5.38
C ILE A 80 8.97 1.53 6.58
N ILE A 81 9.85 1.53 7.59
CA ILE A 81 9.67 0.72 8.81
C ILE A 81 8.40 1.14 9.56
N GLU A 82 8.19 2.45 9.77
CA GLU A 82 7.00 2.96 10.46
C GLU A 82 5.72 2.67 9.67
N SER A 83 5.77 2.73 8.33
CA SER A 83 4.64 2.36 7.47
C SER A 83 4.19 0.92 7.70
N PHE A 84 5.12 -0.03 7.76
CA PHE A 84 4.79 -1.43 8.01
C PHE A 84 4.36 -1.69 9.44
N LYS A 85 4.92 -0.98 10.42
CA LYS A 85 4.48 -1.04 11.80
C LYS A 85 3.02 -0.59 11.93
N TRP A 86 2.64 0.53 11.30
CA TRP A 86 1.26 1.00 11.27
C TRP A 86 0.32 0.00 10.60
N LEU A 87 0.73 -0.61 9.47
CA LEU A 87 -0.06 -1.59 8.74
C LEU A 87 -0.13 -2.98 9.39
N GLY A 88 0.64 -3.22 10.46
CA GLY A 88 0.70 -4.53 11.11
C GLY A 88 1.45 -5.61 10.34
N ILE A 89 2.20 -5.25 9.29
CA ILE A 89 3.05 -6.17 8.52
C ILE A 89 4.36 -6.40 9.29
N LYS A 90 4.57 -7.64 9.75
CA LYS A 90 5.72 -8.03 10.57
C LYS A 90 6.75 -8.78 9.73
N PHE A 91 8.01 -8.35 9.82
CA PHE A 91 9.15 -9.05 9.26
C PHE A 91 9.76 -10.01 10.28
N ASP A 92 10.25 -11.15 9.81
CA ASP A 92 10.85 -12.18 10.67
C ASP A 92 12.35 -11.91 10.86
N GLU A 93 13.01 -11.34 9.85
CA GLU A 93 14.40 -10.88 9.92
C GLU A 93 14.66 -9.72 8.94
N GLY A 94 15.78 -9.02 9.15
CA GLY A 94 16.17 -7.91 8.27
C GLY A 94 16.72 -6.73 9.03
N VAL A 95 16.79 -5.59 8.36
CA VAL A 95 17.19 -4.32 8.98
C VAL A 95 16.25 -4.01 10.14
N SER A 96 16.82 -3.76 11.33
CA SER A 96 16.12 -3.51 12.59
C SER A 96 15.34 -4.71 13.18
N PHE A 97 15.33 -5.87 12.52
CA PHE A 97 14.65 -7.09 12.99
C PHE A 97 15.62 -8.19 13.40
N GLY A 98 16.92 -8.05 13.10
CA GLY A 98 17.92 -9.09 13.35
C GLY A 98 17.85 -10.24 12.36
N GLY A 99 18.42 -11.40 12.71
CA GLY A 99 18.45 -12.61 11.88
C GLY A 99 19.86 -13.13 11.65
N ASN A 100 19.97 -14.24 10.88
CA ASN A 100 21.22 -14.98 10.74
C ASN A 100 21.99 -14.68 9.43
N TYR A 101 21.41 -13.91 8.51
CA TYR A 101 21.93 -13.68 7.15
C TYR A 101 22.44 -12.25 6.91
N GLY A 102 22.55 -11.48 7.99
CA GLY A 102 23.03 -10.08 7.93
C GLY A 102 24.46 -9.93 7.40
N PRO A 103 24.87 -8.68 7.12
CA PRO A 103 24.06 -7.44 7.16
C PRO A 103 22.94 -7.42 6.10
N TYR A 104 21.87 -6.67 6.37
CA TYR A 104 20.69 -6.60 5.49
C TYR A 104 20.59 -5.29 4.69
N ARG A 105 21.59 -4.38 4.83
CA ARG A 105 21.81 -3.26 3.90
C ARG A 105 22.87 -3.64 2.89
N GLN A 106 22.58 -3.46 1.61
CA GLN A 106 23.51 -3.84 0.55
C GLN A 106 24.82 -3.05 0.58
N SER A 107 24.78 -1.78 0.98
CA SER A 107 26.00 -0.96 1.16
C SER A 107 26.99 -1.52 2.19
N GLU A 108 26.54 -2.35 3.13
CA GLU A 108 27.35 -2.99 4.16
C GLU A 108 27.95 -4.33 3.72
N ARG A 109 27.67 -4.80 2.49
CA ARG A 109 28.04 -6.14 1.96
C ARG A 109 29.12 -6.12 0.87
N ARG A 110 29.88 -5.05 0.76
CA ARG A 110 30.89 -4.84 -0.32
C ARG A 110 31.84 -6.03 -0.51
N ASP A 111 32.43 -6.53 0.57
CA ASP A 111 33.41 -7.64 0.51
C ASP A 111 32.75 -8.95 0.05
N ILE A 112 31.48 -9.15 0.39
CA ILE A 112 30.71 -10.29 -0.09
C ILE A 112 30.56 -10.22 -1.60
N TYR A 113 30.09 -9.08 -2.14
CA TYR A 113 29.87 -8.93 -3.57
C TYR A 113 31.16 -9.03 -4.37
N LYS A 114 32.26 -8.46 -3.88
CA LYS A 114 33.56 -8.52 -4.53
C LYS A 114 34.00 -9.96 -4.82
N LYS A 115 33.85 -10.86 -3.85
CA LYS A 115 34.15 -12.29 -4.01
C LYS A 115 33.36 -12.91 -5.18
N TYR A 116 32.08 -12.58 -5.33
CA TYR A 116 31.25 -13.14 -6.41
C TYR A 116 31.51 -12.48 -7.77
N VAL A 117 31.95 -11.22 -7.79
CA VAL A 117 32.47 -10.58 -9.01
C VAL A 117 33.70 -11.29 -9.50
N GLU A 118 34.66 -11.56 -8.60
CA GLU A 118 35.92 -12.28 -8.91
C GLU A 118 35.62 -13.70 -9.42
N GLN A 119 34.68 -14.41 -8.79
CA GLN A 119 34.24 -15.74 -9.25
C GLN A 119 33.72 -15.73 -10.70
N LEU A 120 32.92 -14.73 -11.10
CA LEU A 120 32.43 -14.63 -12.48
C LEU A 120 33.54 -14.27 -13.47
N LEU A 121 34.48 -13.42 -13.07
CA LEU A 121 35.65 -13.08 -13.89
C LEU A 121 36.55 -14.31 -14.13
N ASP A 122 36.87 -15.04 -13.07
CA ASP A 122 37.72 -16.26 -13.13
C ASP A 122 37.04 -17.37 -13.96
N ALA A 123 35.71 -17.47 -13.90
CA ALA A 123 34.94 -18.41 -14.70
C ALA A 123 34.76 -17.97 -16.17
N GLY A 124 35.26 -16.79 -16.54
CA GLY A 124 35.06 -16.22 -17.88
C GLY A 124 33.59 -15.89 -18.22
N LYS A 125 32.74 -15.76 -17.20
CA LYS A 125 31.32 -15.38 -17.31
C LYS A 125 31.08 -13.87 -17.22
N ALA A 126 32.13 -13.12 -16.88
CA ALA A 126 32.13 -11.66 -16.85
C ALA A 126 33.47 -11.14 -17.40
N TYR A 127 33.51 -9.86 -17.68
CA TYR A 127 34.73 -9.19 -18.19
C TYR A 127 34.77 -7.73 -17.71
N ILE A 128 35.99 -7.17 -17.65
CA ILE A 128 36.23 -5.77 -17.26
C ILE A 128 36.09 -4.86 -18.48
N ALA A 129 35.39 -3.75 -18.35
CA ALA A 129 35.20 -2.75 -19.40
C ALA A 129 35.62 -1.35 -18.91
N PHE A 130 36.34 -0.63 -19.73
CA PHE A 130 36.90 0.71 -19.45
C PHE A 130 36.25 1.83 -20.26
N ASP A 131 35.21 1.54 -21.03
CA ASP A 131 34.50 2.54 -21.83
C ASP A 131 33.92 3.60 -20.93
N THR A 132 34.20 4.89 -21.22
CA THR A 132 33.63 6.01 -20.48
C THR A 132 32.19 6.28 -20.88
N PRO A 133 31.42 7.04 -20.08
CA PRO A 133 30.07 7.48 -20.46
C PRO A 133 30.04 8.21 -21.82
N GLU A 134 31.07 9.03 -22.10
CA GLU A 134 31.22 9.80 -23.35
C GLU A 134 31.45 8.88 -24.55
N GLU A 135 32.34 7.85 -24.39
CA GLU A 135 32.60 6.86 -25.42
C GLU A 135 31.35 6.03 -25.73
N LEU A 136 30.59 5.66 -24.70
CA LEU A 136 29.31 4.95 -24.87
C LEU A 136 28.26 5.84 -25.56
N GLU A 137 28.19 7.14 -25.24
CA GLU A 137 27.27 8.06 -25.89
C GLU A 137 27.63 8.28 -27.37
N ALA A 138 28.92 8.37 -27.68
CA ALA A 138 29.38 8.43 -29.07
C ALA A 138 28.96 7.18 -29.86
N LYS A 139 29.07 5.97 -29.25
CA LYS A 139 28.61 4.73 -29.87
C LYS A 139 27.08 4.68 -30.07
N ARG A 140 26.30 5.21 -29.15
CA ARG A 140 24.84 5.35 -29.31
C ARG A 140 24.46 6.28 -30.46
N ALA A 141 25.25 7.33 -30.68
CA ALA A 141 25.04 8.24 -31.80
C ALA A 141 25.43 7.62 -33.14
N GLU A 142 26.47 6.74 -33.15
CA GLU A 142 26.96 6.05 -34.33
C GLU A 142 26.08 4.87 -34.77
N ILE A 143 25.61 4.05 -33.80
CA ILE A 143 24.87 2.82 -34.04
C ILE A 143 23.43 2.96 -33.57
N GLN A 144 22.49 2.85 -34.48
CA GLN A 144 21.06 2.89 -34.14
C GLN A 144 20.69 1.74 -33.21
N ASN A 145 20.03 2.02 -32.10
CA ASN A 145 19.66 1.05 -31.05
C ASN A 145 20.88 0.32 -30.45
N PHE A 146 22.02 1.01 -30.30
CA PHE A 146 23.20 0.45 -29.70
C PHE A 146 22.90 -0.23 -28.37
N GLN A 147 23.30 -1.50 -28.25
CA GLN A 147 23.38 -2.27 -27.00
C GLN A 147 24.81 -2.76 -26.82
N TYR A 148 25.25 -2.83 -25.57
CA TYR A 148 26.53 -3.44 -25.25
C TYR A 148 26.31 -4.95 -25.07
N ASP A 149 26.47 -5.73 -26.14
CA ASP A 149 26.10 -7.14 -26.23
C ASP A 149 27.13 -7.99 -27.00
N ALA A 150 26.78 -9.22 -27.31
CA ALA A 150 27.65 -10.14 -28.03
C ALA A 150 28.11 -9.62 -29.41
N SER A 151 27.31 -8.78 -30.08
CA SER A 151 27.62 -8.24 -31.41
C SER A 151 28.54 -7.02 -31.38
N THR A 152 28.51 -6.26 -30.29
CA THR A 152 29.20 -4.97 -30.17
C THR A 152 30.41 -5.01 -29.22
N ARG A 153 30.43 -5.89 -28.21
CA ARG A 153 31.49 -5.94 -27.17
C ARG A 153 32.89 -6.06 -27.71
N MET A 154 33.09 -6.74 -28.88
CA MET A 154 34.39 -6.87 -29.50
C MET A 154 34.87 -5.60 -30.22
N GLN A 155 34.07 -4.54 -30.28
CA GLN A 155 34.42 -3.22 -30.81
C GLN A 155 34.63 -2.19 -29.70
N MET A 156 34.55 -2.64 -28.44
CA MET A 156 34.58 -1.81 -27.25
C MET A 156 35.89 -2.03 -26.46
N ARG A 157 36.19 -1.10 -25.56
CA ARG A 157 37.44 -1.09 -24.77
C ARG A 157 37.28 -1.93 -23.48
N ASN A 158 37.60 -3.22 -23.62
CA ASN A 158 37.39 -4.18 -22.52
C ASN A 158 38.43 -5.29 -22.50
N SER A 159 38.44 -6.10 -21.44
CA SER A 159 39.41 -7.18 -21.24
C SER A 159 39.31 -8.34 -22.23
N LEU A 160 38.30 -8.37 -23.12
CA LEU A 160 38.22 -9.35 -24.21
C LEU A 160 38.95 -8.86 -25.47
N THR A 161 39.19 -7.55 -25.60
CA THR A 161 39.82 -6.88 -26.74
C THR A 161 41.23 -6.34 -26.45
N MET A 162 41.58 -6.26 -25.17
CA MET A 162 42.85 -5.74 -24.67
C MET A 162 43.78 -6.88 -24.17
N SER A 163 45.09 -6.66 -24.14
CA SER A 163 45.99 -7.62 -23.51
C SER A 163 45.85 -7.60 -21.99
N LYS A 164 46.19 -8.70 -21.35
CA LYS A 164 46.15 -8.79 -19.89
C LYS A 164 47.04 -7.75 -19.23
N GLU A 165 48.25 -7.55 -19.77
CA GLU A 165 49.22 -6.58 -19.27
C GLU A 165 48.66 -5.15 -19.31
N GLU A 166 47.92 -4.83 -20.35
CA GLU A 166 47.29 -3.51 -20.47
C GLU A 166 46.13 -3.33 -19.49
N VAL A 167 45.28 -4.35 -19.31
CA VAL A 167 44.21 -4.35 -18.31
C VAL A 167 44.79 -4.17 -16.90
N ASP A 168 45.82 -4.98 -16.55
CA ASP A 168 46.46 -4.93 -15.23
C ASP A 168 47.12 -3.55 -14.98
N ARG A 169 47.75 -2.96 -16.02
CA ARG A 169 48.32 -1.62 -15.95
C ARG A 169 47.25 -0.56 -15.69
N LEU A 170 46.16 -0.57 -16.43
CA LEU A 170 45.06 0.41 -16.24
C LEU A 170 44.46 0.33 -14.84
N ILE A 171 44.28 -0.87 -14.32
CA ILE A 171 43.78 -1.07 -12.94
C ILE A 171 44.79 -0.53 -11.93
N ALA A 172 46.10 -0.83 -12.10
CA ALA A 172 47.17 -0.36 -11.22
C ALA A 172 47.33 1.17 -11.23
N GLU A 173 47.05 1.82 -12.37
CA GLU A 173 47.03 3.27 -12.53
C GLU A 173 45.77 3.93 -11.90
N GLY A 174 44.83 3.15 -11.39
CA GLY A 174 43.62 3.64 -10.74
C GLY A 174 42.51 4.06 -11.72
N ASN A 175 42.57 3.60 -12.98
CA ASN A 175 41.47 3.86 -13.92
C ASN A 175 40.19 3.17 -13.45
N GLN A 176 39.06 3.89 -13.54
CA GLN A 176 37.78 3.34 -13.23
C GLN A 176 37.33 2.33 -14.29
N TYR A 177 36.68 1.27 -13.86
CA TYR A 177 36.15 0.25 -14.72
C TYR A 177 34.81 -0.27 -14.20
N VAL A 178 34.08 -0.96 -15.06
CA VAL A 178 32.90 -1.74 -14.68
C VAL A 178 33.13 -3.20 -15.03
N VAL A 179 32.45 -4.10 -14.32
CA VAL A 179 32.41 -5.52 -14.69
C VAL A 179 31.05 -5.78 -15.35
N ARG A 180 31.10 -6.35 -16.55
CA ARG A 180 29.89 -6.69 -17.33
C ARG A 180 29.70 -8.20 -17.36
N PHE A 181 28.43 -8.63 -17.31
CA PHE A 181 28.08 -10.02 -17.53
C PHE A 181 28.29 -10.39 -19.00
N LYS A 182 28.95 -11.49 -19.26
CA LYS A 182 29.18 -11.98 -20.61
C LYS A 182 28.05 -12.90 -21.03
N ILE A 183 27.09 -12.39 -21.76
CA ILE A 183 25.96 -13.19 -22.26
C ILE A 183 26.34 -13.84 -23.58
N GLU A 184 26.23 -15.17 -23.65
CA GLU A 184 26.40 -15.89 -24.89
C GLU A 184 25.07 -15.95 -25.66
N PRO A 185 25.08 -15.66 -26.99
CA PRO A 185 23.87 -15.70 -27.81
C PRO A 185 23.40 -17.13 -28.08
N GLY A 186 22.16 -17.29 -28.55
CA GLY A 186 21.61 -18.56 -29.02
C GLY A 186 20.97 -19.43 -27.96
N GLU A 187 20.84 -18.96 -26.69
CA GLU A 187 20.18 -19.69 -25.61
C GLU A 187 18.72 -19.24 -25.45
N ALA A 188 17.79 -20.21 -25.43
CA ALA A 188 16.42 -19.94 -25.00
C ALA A 188 16.35 -19.96 -23.47
N VAL A 189 16.24 -18.77 -22.87
CA VAL A 189 16.14 -18.61 -21.42
C VAL A 189 14.68 -18.76 -21.00
N HIS A 190 14.42 -19.68 -20.07
CA HIS A 190 13.11 -19.95 -19.52
C HIS A 190 13.01 -19.36 -18.13
N VAL A 191 11.95 -18.61 -17.87
CA VAL A 191 11.58 -18.09 -16.55
C VAL A 191 10.26 -18.74 -16.15
N ASP A 192 10.28 -19.69 -15.23
CA ASP A 192 9.06 -20.26 -14.65
C ASP A 192 8.47 -19.27 -13.63
N ASP A 193 7.38 -18.62 -14.03
CA ASP A 193 6.71 -17.60 -13.22
C ASP A 193 5.35 -18.09 -12.74
N LEU A 194 5.14 -18.06 -11.42
CA LEU A 194 3.90 -18.56 -10.79
C LEU A 194 2.62 -17.86 -11.26
N ILE A 195 2.75 -16.62 -11.75
CA ILE A 195 1.62 -15.81 -12.21
C ILE A 195 1.56 -15.79 -13.74
N ARG A 196 2.74 -15.57 -14.40
CA ARG A 196 2.83 -15.37 -15.86
C ARG A 196 2.92 -16.67 -16.62
N GLY A 197 3.33 -17.76 -15.95
CA GLY A 197 3.65 -19.04 -16.59
C GLY A 197 5.05 -19.04 -17.17
N ASP A 198 5.33 -19.91 -18.14
CA ASP A 198 6.63 -20.03 -18.79
C ASP A 198 6.89 -18.84 -19.73
N VAL A 199 7.77 -17.94 -19.29
CA VAL A 199 8.23 -16.80 -20.08
C VAL A 199 9.55 -17.16 -20.75
N ARG A 200 9.58 -17.10 -22.10
CA ARG A 200 10.75 -17.49 -22.92
C ARG A 200 11.34 -16.28 -23.64
N ILE A 201 12.63 -16.10 -23.50
CA ILE A 201 13.38 -15.02 -24.14
C ILE A 201 14.69 -15.59 -24.70
N MET A 202 15.03 -15.23 -25.94
CA MET A 202 16.32 -15.58 -26.51
C MET A 202 17.42 -14.68 -25.91
N SER A 203 18.55 -15.24 -25.56
CA SER A 203 19.69 -14.50 -25.01
C SER A 203 20.26 -13.46 -25.98
N ASP A 204 20.00 -13.63 -27.29
CA ASP A 204 20.43 -12.71 -28.35
C ASP A 204 19.94 -11.27 -28.19
N ILE A 205 18.81 -11.06 -27.49
CA ILE A 205 18.25 -9.73 -27.27
C ILE A 205 18.67 -9.10 -25.94
N LEU A 206 19.48 -9.81 -25.17
CA LEU A 206 19.94 -9.33 -23.86
C LEU A 206 21.30 -8.64 -24.02
N ASP A 207 21.44 -7.50 -23.37
CA ASP A 207 22.71 -6.76 -23.28
C ASP A 207 23.58 -7.22 -22.11
N ASP A 208 24.90 -7.09 -22.26
CA ASP A 208 25.89 -7.39 -21.24
C ASP A 208 25.81 -6.36 -20.10
N LYS A 209 24.85 -6.55 -19.19
CA LYS A 209 24.59 -5.62 -18.08
C LYS A 209 25.81 -5.40 -17.21
N VAL A 210 26.00 -4.19 -16.77
CA VAL A 210 26.97 -3.86 -15.71
C VAL A 210 26.54 -4.56 -14.43
N LEU A 211 27.44 -5.36 -13.86
CA LEU A 211 27.26 -6.06 -12.59
C LEU A 211 27.93 -5.34 -11.42
N TYR A 212 29.05 -4.66 -11.66
CA TYR A 212 29.86 -4.04 -10.62
C TYR A 212 30.56 -2.78 -11.14
N LYS A 213 30.73 -1.80 -10.27
CA LYS A 213 31.42 -0.53 -10.53
C LYS A 213 32.61 -0.40 -9.58
N SER A 214 33.82 -0.22 -10.12
CA SER A 214 35.02 -0.03 -9.31
C SER A 214 35.02 1.28 -8.54
N ALA A 215 34.37 2.32 -9.08
CA ALA A 215 34.27 3.64 -8.45
C ALA A 215 33.60 3.60 -7.06
N ASP A 216 32.50 2.88 -6.95
CA ASP A 216 31.68 2.78 -5.73
C ASP A 216 32.05 1.55 -4.90
N GLN A 217 32.80 0.61 -5.50
CA GLN A 217 33.08 -0.73 -4.97
C GLN A 217 31.78 -1.48 -4.61
N LEU A 218 30.73 -1.23 -5.36
CA LEU A 218 29.40 -1.79 -5.17
C LEU A 218 28.87 -2.44 -6.46
N PRO A 219 28.09 -3.52 -6.33
CA PRO A 219 27.39 -4.12 -7.46
C PRO A 219 26.24 -3.22 -7.91
N THR A 220 25.77 -3.47 -9.13
CA THR A 220 24.47 -3.00 -9.55
C THR A 220 23.38 -3.91 -8.99
N TYR A 221 22.12 -3.47 -9.10
CA TYR A 221 20.94 -4.24 -8.68
C TYR A 221 20.99 -5.72 -9.10
N HIS A 222 21.40 -5.99 -10.35
CA HIS A 222 21.33 -7.36 -10.89
C HIS A 222 22.20 -8.36 -10.13
N LEU A 223 23.44 -8.01 -9.84
CA LEU A 223 24.33 -8.89 -9.09
C LEU A 223 23.98 -8.91 -7.60
N ALA A 224 23.72 -7.74 -7.00
CA ALA A 224 23.41 -7.63 -5.59
C ALA A 224 22.16 -8.48 -5.23
N ASN A 225 21.11 -8.36 -6.03
CA ASN A 225 19.85 -9.09 -5.82
C ASN A 225 20.06 -10.62 -5.84
N ILE A 226 20.80 -11.14 -6.85
CA ILE A 226 21.04 -12.58 -7.00
C ILE A 226 21.90 -13.14 -5.87
N VAL A 227 22.99 -12.44 -5.53
CA VAL A 227 23.91 -12.87 -4.45
C VAL A 227 23.17 -12.87 -3.11
N ASP A 228 22.39 -11.84 -2.84
CA ASP A 228 21.66 -11.74 -1.58
C ASP A 228 20.51 -12.75 -1.50
N ASP A 229 19.75 -12.93 -2.56
CA ASP A 229 18.67 -13.92 -2.59
C ASP A 229 19.22 -15.35 -2.40
N HIS A 230 20.40 -15.66 -2.98
CA HIS A 230 21.08 -16.94 -2.77
C HIS A 230 21.57 -17.10 -1.32
N LEU A 231 22.32 -16.10 -0.80
CA LEU A 231 22.92 -16.18 0.55
C LEU A 231 21.89 -16.08 1.67
N MET A 232 20.75 -15.44 1.43
CA MET A 232 19.62 -15.36 2.38
C MET A 232 18.62 -16.52 2.18
N GLU A 233 18.96 -17.48 1.33
CA GLU A 233 18.16 -18.69 1.06
C GLU A 233 16.72 -18.38 0.60
N ILE A 234 16.54 -17.31 -0.17
CA ILE A 234 15.22 -16.92 -0.69
C ILE A 234 14.71 -18.01 -1.64
N THR A 235 13.50 -18.48 -1.40
CA THR A 235 12.87 -19.54 -2.19
C THR A 235 11.90 -19.01 -3.24
N HIS A 236 11.31 -17.82 -3.00
CA HIS A 236 10.36 -17.19 -3.91
C HIS A 236 10.64 -15.70 -4.02
N VAL A 237 10.72 -15.20 -5.25
CA VAL A 237 10.90 -13.78 -5.58
C VAL A 237 9.56 -13.23 -6.08
N ILE A 238 8.79 -12.64 -5.16
CA ILE A 238 7.52 -11.97 -5.46
C ILE A 238 7.79 -10.48 -5.58
N ARG A 239 7.57 -9.89 -6.78
CA ARG A 239 7.89 -8.48 -7.08
C ARG A 239 6.99 -7.93 -8.19
N GLY A 240 7.04 -6.61 -8.44
CA GLY A 240 6.27 -5.99 -9.52
C GLY A 240 6.72 -6.43 -10.92
N GLU A 241 5.80 -6.48 -11.86
CA GLU A 241 6.05 -6.91 -13.25
C GLU A 241 7.00 -6.00 -14.02
N GLU A 242 7.27 -4.78 -13.53
CA GLU A 242 8.31 -3.92 -14.08
C GLU A 242 9.71 -4.55 -14.08
N TRP A 243 9.92 -5.56 -13.23
CA TRP A 243 11.16 -6.33 -13.13
C TRP A 243 11.17 -7.61 -13.99
N LEU A 244 10.06 -7.96 -14.63
CA LEU A 244 9.99 -9.14 -15.51
C LEU A 244 11.04 -9.12 -16.64
N PRO A 245 11.34 -7.98 -17.29
CA PRO A 245 12.41 -7.92 -18.29
C PRO A 245 13.81 -8.27 -17.78
N SER A 246 14.04 -8.16 -16.47
CA SER A 246 15.32 -8.54 -15.84
C SER A 246 15.40 -10.02 -15.45
N ALA A 247 14.28 -10.73 -15.41
CA ALA A 247 14.24 -12.11 -14.95
C ALA A 247 15.09 -13.07 -15.79
N PRO A 248 15.15 -12.98 -17.14
CA PRO A 248 16.04 -13.82 -17.94
C PRO A 248 17.51 -13.63 -17.60
N LEU A 249 17.96 -12.39 -17.37
CA LEU A 249 19.32 -12.09 -16.92
C LEU A 249 19.61 -12.73 -15.57
N HIS A 250 18.64 -12.70 -14.65
CA HIS A 250 18.79 -13.32 -13.34
C HIS A 250 18.92 -14.85 -13.44
N VAL A 251 18.12 -15.50 -14.29
CA VAL A 251 18.27 -16.94 -14.57
C VAL A 251 19.66 -17.27 -15.10
N LEU A 252 20.19 -16.47 -16.06
CA LEU A 252 21.53 -16.66 -16.58
C LEU A 252 22.63 -16.46 -15.53
N LEU A 253 22.42 -15.52 -14.59
CA LEU A 253 23.35 -15.33 -13.46
C LEU A 253 23.35 -16.52 -12.50
N TYR A 254 22.17 -17.07 -12.14
CA TYR A 254 22.08 -18.30 -11.34
C TYR A 254 22.83 -19.46 -12.03
N LYS A 255 22.67 -19.63 -13.34
CA LYS A 255 23.43 -20.63 -14.13
C LYS A 255 24.92 -20.36 -14.15
N ALA A 256 25.32 -19.09 -14.31
CA ALA A 256 26.75 -18.73 -14.34
C ALA A 256 27.46 -19.00 -13.02
N PHE A 257 26.75 -18.97 -11.89
CA PHE A 257 27.24 -19.34 -10.58
C PHE A 257 27.13 -20.84 -10.28
N GLY A 258 26.42 -21.62 -11.09
CA GLY A 258 26.12 -23.04 -10.81
C GLY A 258 25.09 -23.20 -9.67
N TRP A 259 24.15 -22.26 -9.54
CA TRP A 259 23.14 -22.21 -8.47
C TRP A 259 21.73 -22.57 -8.96
N GLU A 260 21.60 -23.31 -10.06
CA GLU A 260 20.30 -23.66 -10.64
C GLU A 260 19.38 -24.36 -9.62
N ASP A 261 19.92 -25.28 -8.84
CA ASP A 261 19.17 -26.03 -7.80
C ASP A 261 18.71 -25.15 -6.63
N ALA A 262 19.35 -23.99 -6.43
CA ALA A 262 19.00 -23.01 -5.39
C ALA A 262 18.23 -21.81 -5.92
N MET A 263 17.97 -21.77 -7.23
CA MET A 263 17.26 -20.65 -7.85
C MET A 263 15.83 -20.52 -7.29
N PRO A 264 15.42 -19.31 -6.87
CA PRO A 264 14.06 -19.09 -6.39
C PRO A 264 13.04 -19.20 -7.52
N ARG A 265 11.81 -19.55 -7.20
CA ARG A 265 10.67 -19.40 -8.10
C ARG A 265 10.28 -17.93 -8.20
N PHE A 266 9.85 -17.49 -9.37
CA PHE A 266 9.46 -16.10 -9.61
C PHE A 266 7.94 -15.93 -9.60
N ALA A 267 7.50 -14.75 -9.17
CA ALA A 267 6.12 -14.31 -9.27
C ALA A 267 6.08 -12.80 -9.56
N HIS A 268 5.71 -12.41 -10.76
CA HIS A 268 5.64 -11.00 -11.16
C HIS A 268 4.21 -10.48 -11.08
N LEU A 269 3.97 -9.65 -10.05
CA LEU A 269 2.68 -9.05 -9.74
C LEU A 269 2.27 -8.01 -10.79
N PRO A 270 0.98 -7.93 -11.15
CA PRO A 270 0.50 -6.93 -12.10
C PRO A 270 0.67 -5.50 -11.57
N LEU A 271 0.85 -4.54 -12.48
CA LEU A 271 0.90 -3.12 -12.11
C LEU A 271 -0.41 -2.65 -11.49
N LEU A 272 -0.32 -1.70 -10.56
CA LEU A 272 -1.45 -0.86 -10.21
C LEU A 272 -1.64 0.19 -11.29
N LEU A 273 -2.81 0.16 -11.94
CA LEU A 273 -3.16 1.08 -13.01
C LEU A 273 -3.93 2.29 -12.46
N LYS A 274 -3.83 3.40 -13.15
CA LYS A 274 -4.60 4.62 -12.84
C LYS A 274 -6.10 4.33 -12.72
N PRO A 275 -6.85 5.08 -11.88
CA PRO A 275 -8.31 5.02 -11.84
C PRO A 275 -8.93 5.29 -13.21
N GLU A 276 -8.37 6.24 -13.95
CA GLU A 276 -8.81 6.69 -15.26
C GLU A 276 -7.67 6.64 -16.27
N GLY A 277 -7.99 6.29 -17.53
CA GLY A 277 -7.02 6.24 -18.61
C GLY A 277 -6.11 5.01 -18.57
N LYS A 278 -4.92 5.14 -19.14
CA LYS A 278 -3.91 4.08 -19.27
C LYS A 278 -2.65 4.40 -18.47
N GLY A 279 -1.94 3.38 -18.01
CA GLY A 279 -0.63 3.48 -17.40
C GLY A 279 -0.61 3.22 -15.90
N LYS A 280 0.60 3.19 -15.33
CA LYS A 280 0.86 2.91 -13.90
C LYS A 280 0.37 4.06 -13.03
N LEU A 281 -0.23 3.72 -11.89
CA LEU A 281 -0.59 4.66 -10.83
C LEU A 281 0.63 5.43 -10.34
N SER A 282 0.47 6.74 -10.15
CA SER A 282 1.53 7.65 -9.70
C SER A 282 1.04 8.63 -8.65
N LYS A 283 1.96 9.29 -7.92
CA LYS A 283 1.66 10.37 -6.98
C LYS A 283 0.76 11.44 -7.62
N ARG A 284 1.07 11.88 -8.85
CA ARG A 284 0.28 12.91 -9.55
C ARG A 284 -1.19 12.55 -9.75
N ASP A 285 -1.49 11.24 -9.84
CA ASP A 285 -2.88 10.79 -9.97
C ASP A 285 -3.62 10.95 -8.63
N GLY A 286 -2.97 10.66 -7.51
CA GLY A 286 -3.48 10.90 -6.17
C GLY A 286 -3.71 12.39 -5.90
N ASP A 287 -2.72 13.23 -6.17
CA ASP A 287 -2.82 14.70 -5.99
C ASP A 287 -3.98 15.28 -6.81
N ARG A 288 -4.16 14.83 -8.06
CA ARG A 288 -5.23 15.32 -8.95
C ARG A 288 -6.63 14.88 -8.51
N LEU A 289 -6.76 13.68 -7.97
CA LEU A 289 -8.08 13.08 -7.65
C LEU A 289 -8.39 13.10 -6.15
N GLY A 290 -7.45 13.61 -5.32
CA GLY A 290 -7.66 13.82 -3.89
C GLY A 290 -7.62 12.55 -3.05
N PHE A 291 -6.80 11.56 -3.39
CA PHE A 291 -6.59 10.35 -2.59
C PHE A 291 -5.11 10.11 -2.30
N PRO A 292 -4.75 9.55 -1.12
CA PRO A 292 -3.36 9.27 -0.79
C PRO A 292 -2.82 8.08 -1.60
N VAL A 293 -1.51 8.12 -1.90
CA VAL A 293 -0.77 7.02 -2.51
C VAL A 293 0.38 6.52 -1.64
N PHE A 294 0.49 7.05 -0.44
CA PHE A 294 1.49 6.71 0.57
C PHE A 294 0.81 6.23 1.86
N PRO A 295 1.36 5.24 2.57
CA PRO A 295 0.77 4.77 3.84
C PRO A 295 0.73 5.85 4.91
N LEU A 296 1.79 6.67 5.03
CA LEU A 296 1.92 7.77 5.99
C LEU A 296 2.18 9.09 5.27
N GLU A 297 1.95 10.20 5.93
CA GLU A 297 2.37 11.52 5.43
C GLU A 297 3.89 11.54 5.22
N TRP A 298 4.30 12.14 4.11
CA TRP A 298 5.71 12.27 3.76
C TRP A 298 6.09 13.74 3.55
N HIS A 299 7.12 14.14 4.28
CA HIS A 299 7.78 15.44 4.11
C HIS A 299 9.06 15.21 3.31
N ASP A 300 9.08 15.61 2.04
CA ASP A 300 10.25 15.43 1.18
C ASP A 300 11.40 16.34 1.65
N PRO A 301 12.53 15.75 2.11
CA PRO A 301 13.63 16.55 2.67
C PRO A 301 14.38 17.38 1.63
N LYS A 302 14.21 17.09 0.32
CA LYS A 302 14.88 17.81 -0.78
C LYS A 302 14.04 18.97 -1.29
N THR A 303 12.73 18.78 -1.37
CA THR A 303 11.81 19.78 -1.97
C THR A 303 10.98 20.52 -0.92
N GLY A 304 10.85 19.98 0.29
CA GLY A 304 9.94 20.48 1.33
C GLY A 304 8.46 20.19 1.03
N GLU A 305 8.16 19.43 -0.03
CA GLU A 305 6.79 19.08 -0.40
C GLU A 305 6.20 18.10 0.61
N VAL A 306 4.96 18.35 1.04
CA VAL A 306 4.20 17.45 1.92
C VAL A 306 3.21 16.65 1.08
N SER A 307 3.21 15.34 1.24
CA SER A 307 2.27 14.42 0.58
C SER A 307 1.46 13.69 1.65
N SER A 308 0.14 13.72 1.51
CA SER A 308 -0.76 13.06 2.48
C SER A 308 -0.58 11.53 2.49
N GLY A 309 -0.76 10.94 3.68
CA GLY A 309 -0.78 9.51 3.89
C GLY A 309 -2.19 8.96 4.16
N TYR A 310 -2.36 7.65 4.02
CA TYR A 310 -3.60 6.97 4.38
C TYR A 310 -3.92 7.15 5.88
N ARG A 311 -2.92 7.05 6.75
CA ARG A 311 -3.07 7.23 8.19
C ARG A 311 -3.62 8.63 8.53
N GLU A 312 -3.00 9.67 8.02
CA GLU A 312 -3.37 11.07 8.28
C GLU A 312 -4.68 11.45 7.59
N SER A 313 -5.05 10.74 6.51
CA SER A 313 -6.37 10.85 5.88
C SER A 313 -7.48 10.13 6.66
N GLY A 314 -7.15 9.45 7.76
CA GLY A 314 -8.13 8.80 8.64
C GLY A 314 -8.54 7.39 8.25
N TYR A 315 -7.77 6.71 7.39
CA TYR A 315 -8.01 5.30 7.09
C TYR A 315 -7.52 4.41 8.22
N PHE A 316 -8.27 3.35 8.50
CA PHE A 316 -7.81 2.27 9.35
C PHE A 316 -6.78 1.40 8.62
N PRO A 317 -5.72 0.93 9.31
CA PRO A 317 -4.72 0.07 8.70
C PRO A 317 -5.33 -1.23 8.16
N GLU A 318 -6.33 -1.80 8.85
CA GLU A 318 -7.05 -3.00 8.40
C GLU A 318 -7.82 -2.75 7.09
N ALA A 319 -8.41 -1.55 6.93
CA ALA A 319 -9.10 -1.16 5.70
C ALA A 319 -8.13 -1.06 4.52
N VAL A 320 -6.95 -0.48 4.74
CA VAL A 320 -5.90 -0.35 3.73
C VAL A 320 -5.37 -1.73 3.33
N ILE A 321 -5.08 -2.61 4.30
CA ILE A 321 -4.63 -3.99 4.05
C ILE A 321 -5.65 -4.75 3.23
N ASN A 322 -6.92 -4.73 3.64
CA ASN A 322 -7.99 -5.44 2.96
C ASN A 322 -8.19 -4.93 1.52
N PHE A 323 -8.21 -3.61 1.35
CA PHE A 323 -8.28 -2.98 0.04
C PHE A 323 -7.12 -3.38 -0.88
N LEU A 324 -5.88 -3.29 -0.38
CA LEU A 324 -4.68 -3.63 -1.16
C LEU A 324 -4.62 -5.12 -1.51
N ALA A 325 -5.11 -6.00 -0.64
CA ALA A 325 -5.16 -7.44 -0.91
C ALA A 325 -6.02 -7.77 -2.14
N PHE A 326 -7.10 -7.03 -2.37
CA PHE A 326 -7.99 -7.22 -3.52
C PHE A 326 -7.50 -6.57 -4.82
N LEU A 327 -6.37 -5.85 -4.79
CA LEU A 327 -5.81 -5.22 -5.99
C LEU A 327 -4.95 -6.22 -6.81
N GLY A 328 -5.62 -7.06 -7.57
CA GLY A 328 -5.00 -8.05 -8.45
C GLY A 328 -5.08 -9.49 -7.93
N TRP A 329 -5.74 -9.73 -6.81
CA TRP A 329 -6.06 -11.06 -6.28
C TRP A 329 -7.48 -11.06 -5.70
N ASN A 330 -8.09 -12.25 -5.63
CA ASN A 330 -9.41 -12.46 -5.05
C ASN A 330 -9.51 -13.89 -4.50
N PRO A 331 -10.04 -14.12 -3.28
CA PRO A 331 -10.19 -15.45 -2.70
C PRO A 331 -11.23 -16.33 -3.41
N GLY A 332 -12.10 -15.73 -4.24
CA GLY A 332 -13.15 -16.44 -4.97
C GLY A 332 -14.44 -16.62 -4.18
N THR A 333 -14.67 -15.82 -3.14
CA THR A 333 -15.89 -15.77 -2.34
C THR A 333 -16.62 -14.45 -2.56
N GLU A 334 -17.88 -14.36 -2.08
CA GLU A 334 -18.65 -13.11 -2.09
C GLU A 334 -18.28 -12.20 -0.91
N ARG A 335 -17.62 -12.72 0.12
CA ARG A 335 -17.14 -11.96 1.26
C ARG A 335 -15.96 -11.07 0.84
N GLU A 336 -15.93 -9.84 1.33
CA GLU A 336 -14.86 -8.88 1.04
C GLU A 336 -14.08 -8.43 2.29
N MET A 337 -14.67 -8.53 3.49
CA MET A 337 -14.05 -8.13 4.75
C MET A 337 -13.32 -9.30 5.40
N TYR A 338 -12.00 -9.19 5.56
CA TYR A 338 -11.13 -10.22 6.13
C TYR A 338 -10.09 -9.61 7.05
N SER A 339 -9.76 -10.29 8.14
CA SER A 339 -8.55 -9.99 8.89
C SER A 339 -7.30 -10.35 8.07
N ILE A 340 -6.14 -9.81 8.45
CA ILE A 340 -4.87 -10.13 7.76
C ILE A 340 -4.52 -11.62 7.89
N ASP A 341 -4.90 -12.27 8.98
CA ASP A 341 -4.67 -13.71 9.19
C ASP A 341 -5.58 -14.55 8.28
N GLU A 342 -6.87 -14.20 8.17
CA GLU A 342 -7.79 -14.84 7.21
C GLU A 342 -7.33 -14.65 5.76
N LEU A 343 -6.81 -13.45 5.43
CA LEU A 343 -6.22 -13.20 4.11
C LEU A 343 -5.03 -14.11 3.85
N ALA A 344 -4.17 -14.33 4.85
CA ALA A 344 -3.01 -15.21 4.73
C ALA A 344 -3.44 -16.67 4.51
N GLU A 345 -4.45 -17.17 5.24
CA GLU A 345 -4.98 -18.52 5.05
C GLU A 345 -5.56 -18.76 3.64
N LEU A 346 -6.19 -17.74 3.07
CA LEU A 346 -6.87 -17.82 1.77
C LEU A 346 -5.95 -17.49 0.58
N PHE A 347 -4.80 -16.87 0.83
CA PHE A 347 -3.94 -16.34 -0.22
C PHE A 347 -3.39 -17.44 -1.11
N ASP A 348 -3.58 -17.30 -2.42
CA ASP A 348 -3.04 -18.19 -3.44
C ASP A 348 -2.41 -17.35 -4.54
N ILE A 349 -1.07 -17.34 -4.60
CA ILE A 349 -0.30 -16.54 -5.55
C ILE A 349 -0.65 -16.87 -7.00
N THR A 350 -1.07 -18.10 -7.30
CA THR A 350 -1.41 -18.56 -8.64
C THR A 350 -2.74 -17.98 -9.15
N LYS A 351 -3.58 -17.48 -8.23
CA LYS A 351 -4.84 -16.78 -8.53
C LYS A 351 -4.67 -15.29 -8.77
N CYS A 352 -3.44 -14.77 -8.67
CA CYS A 352 -3.18 -13.38 -9.02
C CYS A 352 -3.46 -13.12 -10.50
N SER A 353 -4.10 -11.98 -10.78
CA SER A 353 -4.40 -11.55 -12.14
C SER A 353 -3.12 -11.33 -12.95
N LYS A 354 -3.14 -11.75 -14.23
CA LYS A 354 -2.08 -11.39 -15.19
C LYS A 354 -2.22 -9.97 -15.72
N ALA A 355 -3.45 -9.42 -15.70
CA ALA A 355 -3.72 -8.05 -16.15
C ALA A 355 -3.49 -7.05 -15.02
N GLY A 356 -3.10 -5.82 -15.36
CA GLY A 356 -2.95 -4.75 -14.39
C GLY A 356 -4.24 -4.51 -13.59
N ALA A 357 -4.09 -4.26 -12.29
CA ALA A 357 -5.20 -3.99 -11.38
C ALA A 357 -5.55 -2.50 -11.40
N ARG A 358 -6.76 -2.16 -11.82
CA ARG A 358 -7.25 -0.78 -11.78
C ARG A 358 -7.46 -0.34 -10.33
N PHE A 359 -6.88 0.79 -9.99
CA PHE A 359 -6.98 1.37 -8.65
C PHE A 359 -8.32 2.11 -8.51
N ASP A 360 -9.21 1.56 -7.68
CA ASP A 360 -10.49 2.17 -7.35
C ASP A 360 -10.43 2.77 -5.93
N TYR A 361 -10.15 4.06 -5.83
CA TYR A 361 -10.06 4.75 -4.54
C TYR A 361 -11.41 4.83 -3.81
N GLN A 362 -12.54 4.80 -4.53
CA GLN A 362 -13.87 4.74 -3.92
C GLN A 362 -14.07 3.41 -3.18
N LYS A 363 -13.52 2.32 -3.72
CA LYS A 363 -13.55 1.04 -3.01
C LYS A 363 -12.70 1.08 -1.72
N GLY A 364 -11.60 1.83 -1.71
CA GLY A 364 -10.80 2.08 -0.50
C GLY A 364 -11.60 2.83 0.58
N ILE A 365 -12.37 3.86 0.19
CA ILE A 365 -13.27 4.61 1.08
C ILE A 365 -14.36 3.68 1.62
N TRP A 366 -14.97 2.87 0.76
CA TRP A 366 -15.97 1.88 1.15
C TRP A 366 -15.42 0.89 2.19
N PHE A 367 -14.22 0.35 2.00
CA PHE A 367 -13.59 -0.51 3.01
C PHE A 367 -13.45 0.21 4.35
N ASN A 368 -13.04 1.48 4.35
CA ASN A 368 -12.91 2.23 5.59
C ASN A 368 -14.26 2.41 6.31
N HIS A 369 -15.32 2.70 5.57
CA HIS A 369 -16.68 2.77 6.10
C HIS A 369 -17.12 1.43 6.74
N GLU A 370 -16.90 0.30 6.05
CA GLU A 370 -17.24 -1.02 6.58
C GLU A 370 -16.50 -1.33 7.89
N TYR A 371 -15.22 -0.91 8.02
CA TYR A 371 -14.48 -1.04 9.27
C TYR A 371 -15.00 -0.12 10.37
N ILE A 372 -15.50 1.10 10.05
CA ILE A 372 -16.21 1.95 11.02
C ILE A 372 -17.46 1.23 11.53
N LEU A 373 -18.24 0.62 10.64
CA LEU A 373 -19.45 -0.11 11.02
C LEU A 373 -19.13 -1.35 11.89
N ALA A 374 -18.07 -2.07 11.56
CA ALA A 374 -17.67 -3.28 12.27
C ALA A 374 -17.10 -3.01 13.68
N LYS A 375 -16.45 -1.85 13.89
CA LYS A 375 -15.93 -1.45 15.20
C LYS A 375 -17.06 -1.05 16.15
N SER A 376 -16.89 -1.32 17.43
CA SER A 376 -17.83 -0.86 18.47
C SER A 376 -17.89 0.68 18.54
N ALA A 377 -19.00 1.21 19.01
CA ALA A 377 -19.11 2.66 19.21
C ALA A 377 -18.07 3.20 20.20
N SER A 378 -17.68 2.41 21.20
CA SER A 378 -16.64 2.77 22.15
C SER A 378 -15.28 2.92 21.50
N GLU A 379 -14.86 1.98 20.63
CA GLU A 379 -13.59 2.08 19.89
C GLU A 379 -13.54 3.31 18.98
N ILE A 380 -14.65 3.61 18.30
CA ILE A 380 -14.73 4.82 17.46
C ILE A 380 -14.75 6.09 18.33
N ALA A 381 -15.41 6.05 19.52
CA ALA A 381 -15.46 7.16 20.45
C ALA A 381 -14.06 7.51 20.99
N GLU A 382 -13.20 6.54 21.24
CA GLU A 382 -11.80 6.77 21.66
C GLU A 382 -11.03 7.58 20.61
N ILE A 383 -11.29 7.34 19.32
CA ILE A 383 -10.66 8.07 18.21
C ILE A 383 -11.31 9.45 18.03
N PHE A 384 -12.62 9.56 18.29
CA PHE A 384 -13.39 10.79 18.12
C PHE A 384 -13.20 11.78 19.27
N ALA A 385 -12.96 11.31 20.51
CA ALA A 385 -12.85 12.17 21.70
C ALA A 385 -11.76 13.26 21.59
N PRO A 386 -10.56 13.00 21.05
CA PRO A 386 -9.59 14.06 20.79
C PRO A 386 -10.12 15.17 19.87
N ILE A 387 -10.87 14.79 18.81
CA ILE A 387 -11.47 15.75 17.86
C ILE A 387 -12.52 16.63 18.58
N VAL A 388 -13.33 16.05 19.47
CA VAL A 388 -14.28 16.79 20.30
C VAL A 388 -13.56 17.80 21.19
N ALA A 389 -12.47 17.37 21.85
CA ALA A 389 -11.67 18.21 22.73
C ALA A 389 -10.96 19.37 21.97
N GLU A 390 -10.42 19.11 20.78
CA GLU A 390 -9.81 20.13 19.92
C GLU A 390 -10.78 21.22 19.50
N ASN A 391 -12.08 20.89 19.45
CA ASN A 391 -13.14 21.86 19.19
C ASN A 391 -13.66 22.56 20.46
N GLY A 392 -12.95 22.45 21.57
CA GLY A 392 -13.22 23.18 22.81
C GLY A 392 -14.32 22.57 23.67
N VAL A 393 -14.72 21.33 23.42
CA VAL A 393 -15.76 20.62 24.19
C VAL A 393 -15.10 19.62 25.12
N ASN A 394 -15.44 19.71 26.41
CA ASN A 394 -15.05 18.73 27.43
C ASN A 394 -16.26 17.87 27.79
N GLU A 395 -16.35 16.67 27.20
CA GLU A 395 -17.50 15.78 27.38
C GLU A 395 -17.07 14.40 27.89
N THR A 396 -17.97 13.67 28.49
CA THR A 396 -17.71 12.32 29.00
C THR A 396 -17.66 11.29 27.87
N MET A 397 -16.87 10.24 28.02
CA MET A 397 -16.79 9.14 27.04
C MET A 397 -18.13 8.47 26.82
N ASP A 398 -18.97 8.32 27.85
CA ASP A 398 -20.32 7.75 27.75
C ASP A 398 -21.19 8.56 26.77
N ARG A 399 -21.16 9.89 26.87
CA ARG A 399 -21.94 10.75 25.98
C ARG A 399 -21.38 10.78 24.57
N ILE A 400 -20.04 10.78 24.42
CA ILE A 400 -19.37 10.68 23.10
C ILE A 400 -19.74 9.36 22.43
N THR A 401 -19.70 8.24 23.17
CA THR A 401 -20.08 6.90 22.65
C THR A 401 -21.53 6.87 22.17
N LYS A 402 -22.46 7.43 22.92
CA LYS A 402 -23.88 7.53 22.50
C LYS A 402 -24.06 8.34 21.21
N VAL A 403 -23.31 9.43 21.04
CA VAL A 403 -23.33 10.20 19.78
C VAL A 403 -22.78 9.37 18.63
N VAL A 404 -21.68 8.64 18.84
CA VAL A 404 -21.10 7.74 17.84
C VAL A 404 -22.08 6.64 17.44
N GLU A 405 -22.80 6.03 18.39
CA GLU A 405 -23.84 5.03 18.10
C GLU A 405 -24.90 5.55 17.13
N MET A 406 -25.34 6.81 17.29
CA MET A 406 -26.35 7.43 16.45
C MET A 406 -25.82 7.90 15.08
N MET A 407 -24.50 8.02 14.89
CA MET A 407 -23.94 8.76 13.76
C MET A 407 -22.93 8.01 12.91
N LYS A 408 -22.30 6.92 13.42
CA LYS A 408 -21.19 6.24 12.74
C LYS A 408 -21.56 5.63 11.37
N ASP A 409 -22.83 5.31 11.16
CA ASP A 409 -23.37 4.78 9.90
C ASP A 409 -23.40 5.81 8.75
N ARG A 410 -23.11 7.07 9.05
CA ARG A 410 -23.22 8.22 8.14
C ARG A 410 -21.90 8.76 7.65
N VAL A 411 -20.79 8.18 8.08
CA VAL A 411 -19.45 8.69 7.82
C VAL A 411 -18.55 7.62 7.22
N ASN A 412 -17.63 8.06 6.38
CA ASN A 412 -16.57 7.21 5.84
C ASN A 412 -15.26 7.35 6.64
N PHE A 413 -15.11 8.44 7.36
CA PHE A 413 -13.96 8.77 8.22
C PHE A 413 -14.44 9.31 9.56
N VAL A 414 -13.71 8.97 10.63
CA VAL A 414 -14.08 9.44 11.99
C VAL A 414 -14.07 10.97 12.10
N SER A 415 -13.18 11.64 11.35
CA SER A 415 -13.12 13.11 11.28
C SER A 415 -14.41 13.76 10.75
N GLU A 416 -15.19 13.03 9.95
CA GLU A 416 -16.46 13.52 9.40
C GLU A 416 -17.59 13.56 10.46
N LEU A 417 -17.39 12.91 11.62
CA LEU A 417 -18.38 12.95 12.69
C LEU A 417 -18.61 14.36 13.23
N TRP A 418 -17.53 15.12 13.50
CA TRP A 418 -17.65 16.43 14.13
C TRP A 418 -18.57 17.39 13.37
N PRO A 419 -18.39 17.67 12.09
CA PRO A 419 -19.29 18.58 11.35
C PRO A 419 -20.74 18.07 11.31
N LEU A 420 -20.96 16.74 11.39
CA LEU A 420 -22.28 16.15 11.32
C LEU A 420 -22.99 16.04 12.67
N CYS A 421 -22.24 16.05 13.80
CA CYS A 421 -22.81 15.79 15.12
C CYS A 421 -22.51 16.88 16.17
N LYS A 422 -21.79 17.98 15.80
CA LYS A 422 -21.45 19.07 16.71
C LYS A 422 -22.65 19.63 17.50
N PHE A 423 -23.85 19.57 16.91
CA PHE A 423 -25.08 20.03 17.56
C PHE A 423 -25.45 19.25 18.82
N PHE A 424 -24.95 18.04 19.01
CA PHE A 424 -25.15 17.32 20.27
C PHE A 424 -24.38 17.97 21.44
N PHE A 425 -23.29 18.66 21.14
CA PHE A 425 -22.39 19.26 22.13
C PHE A 425 -22.53 20.78 22.23
N VAL A 426 -22.83 21.43 21.10
CA VAL A 426 -22.91 22.90 21.02
C VAL A 426 -24.24 23.29 20.38
N ALA A 427 -25.00 24.14 21.05
CA ALA A 427 -26.27 24.63 20.53
C ALA A 427 -26.03 25.44 19.23
N PRO A 428 -26.89 25.31 18.22
CA PRO A 428 -26.78 26.08 16.99
C PRO A 428 -26.98 27.58 17.27
N THR A 429 -26.11 28.39 16.71
CA THR A 429 -26.23 29.87 16.72
C THR A 429 -26.69 30.42 15.36
N GLU A 430 -26.57 29.59 14.33
CA GLU A 430 -26.96 29.88 12.96
C GLU A 430 -27.87 28.78 12.44
N TYR A 431 -28.75 29.13 11.51
CA TYR A 431 -29.74 28.22 10.94
C TYR A 431 -29.60 28.22 9.41
N ASP A 432 -29.51 27.02 8.81
CA ASP A 432 -29.35 26.86 7.35
C ASP A 432 -30.53 27.55 6.60
N GLU A 433 -30.20 28.54 5.81
CA GLU A 433 -31.19 29.34 5.10
C GLU A 433 -32.08 28.54 4.14
N LYS A 434 -31.51 27.55 3.48
CA LYS A 434 -32.24 26.69 2.54
C LYS A 434 -33.26 25.83 3.31
N THR A 435 -32.85 25.26 4.42
CA THR A 435 -33.72 24.51 5.33
C THR A 435 -34.76 25.42 5.94
N ARG A 436 -34.39 26.60 6.42
CA ARG A 436 -35.33 27.60 6.95
C ARG A 436 -36.43 27.94 5.93
N LYS A 437 -36.09 28.36 4.71
CA LYS A 437 -37.06 28.69 3.66
C LYS A 437 -37.99 27.53 3.32
N LYS A 438 -37.51 26.30 3.38
CA LYS A 438 -38.29 25.11 3.03
C LYS A 438 -39.14 24.58 4.18
N ARG A 439 -38.64 24.63 5.42
CA ARG A 439 -39.22 23.92 6.58
C ARG A 439 -39.84 24.80 7.64
N TRP A 440 -39.41 26.04 7.78
CA TRP A 440 -40.04 27.02 8.68
C TRP A 440 -41.21 27.71 7.96
N LYS A 441 -42.44 27.57 8.49
CA LYS A 441 -43.68 28.12 7.94
C LYS A 441 -44.18 29.25 8.84
N GLU A 442 -45.20 30.00 8.40
CA GLU A 442 -45.79 31.11 9.14
C GLU A 442 -46.34 30.71 10.52
N ASP A 443 -46.85 29.47 10.63
CA ASP A 443 -47.38 28.89 11.85
C ASP A 443 -46.34 28.10 12.68
N SER A 444 -45.12 27.97 12.22
CA SER A 444 -44.09 27.14 12.87
C SER A 444 -43.74 27.62 14.27
N ALA A 445 -43.61 28.93 14.48
CA ALA A 445 -43.32 29.52 15.78
C ALA A 445 -44.40 29.21 16.82
N GLN A 446 -45.69 29.38 16.41
CA GLN A 446 -46.81 29.06 17.26
C GLN A 446 -46.86 27.56 17.58
N GLN A 447 -46.81 26.71 16.57
CA GLN A 447 -46.88 25.25 16.73
C GLN A 447 -45.73 24.72 17.64
N LEU A 448 -44.53 25.25 17.50
CA LEU A 448 -43.40 24.88 18.36
C LEU A 448 -43.55 25.44 19.79
N GLY A 449 -44.15 26.61 19.96
CA GLY A 449 -44.52 27.13 21.28
C GLY A 449 -45.53 26.22 22.01
N GLU A 450 -46.51 25.67 21.29
CA GLU A 450 -47.44 24.66 21.85
C GLU A 450 -46.72 23.33 22.13
N LEU A 451 -45.82 22.88 21.24
CA LEU A 451 -44.99 21.68 21.46
C LEU A 451 -44.12 21.82 22.71
N MET A 452 -43.55 23.00 22.97
CA MET A 452 -42.76 23.25 24.17
C MET A 452 -43.58 23.01 25.45
N GLN A 453 -44.84 23.45 25.49
CA GLN A 453 -45.73 23.20 26.64
C GLN A 453 -46.00 21.70 26.83
N VAL A 454 -46.16 20.96 25.74
CA VAL A 454 -46.31 19.50 25.79
C VAL A 454 -45.06 18.84 26.34
N LEU A 455 -43.88 19.20 25.81
CA LEU A 455 -42.60 18.65 26.25
C LEU A 455 -42.27 18.98 27.71
N GLU A 456 -42.64 20.17 28.19
CA GLU A 456 -42.49 20.59 29.58
C GLU A 456 -43.23 19.67 30.55
N GLY A 457 -44.45 19.22 30.13
CA GLY A 457 -45.31 18.32 30.92
C GLY A 457 -44.89 16.84 30.87
N ILE A 458 -43.91 16.42 30.10
CA ILE A 458 -43.46 15.01 30.01
C ILE A 458 -42.54 14.69 31.18
N ASP A 459 -42.91 13.73 32.03
CA ASP A 459 -42.05 13.27 33.14
C ASP A 459 -40.94 12.31 32.65
N ASP A 460 -41.30 11.33 31.81
CA ASP A 460 -40.35 10.42 31.18
C ASP A 460 -39.87 11.01 29.84
N PHE A 461 -38.68 11.64 29.86
CA PHE A 461 -38.09 12.28 28.68
C PHE A 461 -37.22 11.31 27.86
N SER A 462 -37.47 9.99 27.97
CA SER A 462 -36.91 8.97 27.06
C SER A 462 -37.50 9.12 25.65
N VAL A 463 -36.92 8.40 24.67
CA VAL A 463 -37.43 8.37 23.29
C VAL A 463 -38.88 7.92 23.26
N GLU A 464 -39.19 6.81 23.92
CA GLU A 464 -40.53 6.20 23.97
C GLU A 464 -41.52 7.10 24.69
N GLY A 465 -41.13 7.73 25.80
CA GLY A 465 -41.95 8.63 26.57
C GLY A 465 -42.35 9.87 25.79
N GLN A 466 -41.41 10.46 25.04
CA GLN A 466 -41.71 11.62 24.21
C GLN A 466 -42.55 11.25 22.98
N GLU A 467 -42.17 10.18 22.27
CA GLU A 467 -42.78 9.81 20.99
C GLU A 467 -44.27 9.61 21.10
N ALA A 468 -44.72 8.83 22.10
CA ALA A 468 -46.13 8.55 22.30
C ALA A 468 -46.97 9.84 22.54
N ILE A 469 -46.49 10.72 23.43
CA ILE A 469 -47.18 11.94 23.83
C ILE A 469 -47.20 12.96 22.68
N VAL A 470 -46.07 13.17 22.00
CA VAL A 470 -45.96 14.14 20.90
C VAL A 470 -46.78 13.69 19.69
N HIS A 471 -46.78 12.40 19.34
CA HIS A 471 -47.63 11.88 18.26
C HIS A 471 -49.12 12.07 18.60
N GLN A 472 -49.58 11.73 19.80
CA GLN A 472 -50.95 11.94 20.24
C GLN A 472 -51.34 13.42 20.17
N TRP A 473 -50.48 14.33 20.62
CA TRP A 473 -50.73 15.78 20.53
C TRP A 473 -50.86 16.26 19.08
N ILE A 474 -49.96 15.81 18.18
CA ILE A 474 -50.02 16.17 16.75
C ILE A 474 -51.34 15.72 16.11
N GLU A 475 -51.83 14.50 16.43
CA GLU A 475 -53.10 13.98 15.95
C GLU A 475 -54.27 14.79 16.49
N GLN A 476 -54.29 15.09 17.79
CA GLN A 476 -55.37 15.89 18.41
C GLN A 476 -55.47 17.30 17.83
N LYS A 477 -54.35 17.87 17.40
CA LYS A 477 -54.29 19.21 16.80
C LYS A 477 -54.50 19.21 15.28
N GLU A 478 -54.57 18.02 14.67
CA GLU A 478 -54.64 17.84 13.21
C GLU A 478 -53.44 18.47 12.48
N TYR A 479 -52.29 18.54 13.14
CA TYR A 479 -51.06 19.08 12.55
C TYR A 479 -50.40 18.08 11.61
N LYS A 480 -49.66 18.58 10.60
CA LYS A 480 -48.87 17.73 9.72
C LYS A 480 -47.58 17.34 10.42
N LEU A 481 -47.43 16.04 10.75
CA LEU A 481 -46.27 15.48 11.42
C LEU A 481 -44.93 16.00 10.84
N GLY A 482 -44.78 15.94 9.50
CA GLY A 482 -43.56 16.40 8.84
C GLY A 482 -43.24 17.89 9.00
N ASN A 483 -44.27 18.76 9.21
CA ASN A 483 -44.04 20.19 9.45
C ASN A 483 -43.48 20.39 10.86
N ILE A 484 -44.09 19.78 11.86
CA ILE A 484 -43.66 19.85 13.25
C ILE A 484 -42.23 19.29 13.39
N MET A 485 -42.00 18.06 12.94
CA MET A 485 -40.69 17.40 13.07
C MET A 485 -39.56 18.13 12.36
N ASN A 486 -39.81 18.71 11.17
CA ASN A 486 -38.80 19.46 10.45
C ASN A 486 -38.49 20.83 11.09
N ALA A 487 -39.53 21.54 11.58
CA ALA A 487 -39.33 22.80 12.27
C ALA A 487 -38.62 22.58 13.62
N TRP A 488 -39.02 21.55 14.38
CA TRP A 488 -38.35 21.15 15.63
C TRP A 488 -36.89 20.77 15.39
N ARG A 489 -36.59 19.98 14.35
CA ARG A 489 -35.21 19.66 13.96
C ARG A 489 -34.38 20.91 13.69
N LEU A 490 -34.93 21.88 12.97
CA LEU A 490 -34.21 23.12 12.69
C LEU A 490 -33.82 23.85 13.98
N THR A 491 -34.66 23.83 15.02
CA THR A 491 -34.35 24.48 16.31
C THR A 491 -33.24 23.80 17.08
N LEU A 492 -33.16 22.46 17.05
CA LEU A 492 -32.18 21.72 17.84
C LEU A 492 -30.82 21.53 17.11
N VAL A 493 -30.85 21.41 15.80
CA VAL A 493 -29.71 21.04 14.97
C VAL A 493 -29.14 22.24 14.19
N GLY A 494 -29.98 23.20 13.83
CA GLY A 494 -29.65 24.29 12.92
C GLY A 494 -29.77 23.91 11.42
N GLU A 495 -29.95 22.62 11.12
CA GLU A 495 -29.98 22.06 9.76
C GLU A 495 -31.14 21.06 9.59
N GLY A 496 -31.34 20.60 8.34
CA GLY A 496 -32.36 19.60 8.00
C GLY A 496 -31.90 18.14 8.07
N LYS A 497 -30.74 17.87 8.64
CA LYS A 497 -30.11 16.53 8.71
C LYS A 497 -29.91 16.09 10.17
N GLY A 498 -29.67 14.80 10.39
CA GLY A 498 -29.42 14.23 11.72
C GLY A 498 -30.19 12.93 11.95
N PRO A 499 -30.00 12.27 13.09
CA PRO A 499 -30.72 11.07 13.50
C PRO A 499 -32.19 11.35 13.85
N GLY A 500 -32.88 10.45 14.54
CA GLY A 500 -34.29 10.62 14.99
C GLY A 500 -34.45 11.86 15.85
N MET A 501 -35.59 12.55 15.71
CA MET A 501 -35.84 13.76 16.50
C MET A 501 -35.92 13.47 17.99
N PHE A 502 -36.56 12.37 18.34
CA PHE A 502 -36.68 11.94 19.73
C PHE A 502 -35.36 11.49 20.31
N ASP A 503 -34.45 10.84 19.50
CA ASP A 503 -33.10 10.51 19.92
C ASP A 503 -32.28 11.77 20.25
N ILE A 504 -32.38 12.81 19.39
CA ILE A 504 -31.69 14.09 19.63
C ILE A 504 -32.23 14.74 20.91
N SER A 505 -33.55 14.84 21.06
CA SER A 505 -34.21 15.49 22.19
C SER A 505 -33.91 14.76 23.51
N ALA A 506 -33.98 13.42 23.51
CA ALA A 506 -33.67 12.60 24.70
C ALA A 506 -32.18 12.73 25.10
N PHE A 507 -31.27 12.76 24.13
CA PHE A 507 -29.83 12.97 24.40
C PHE A 507 -29.56 14.35 25.01
N LEU A 508 -30.14 15.41 24.46
CA LEU A 508 -30.02 16.79 24.97
C LEU A 508 -30.63 16.96 26.36
N GLY A 509 -31.70 16.23 26.63
CA GLY A 509 -32.51 16.37 27.83
C GLY A 509 -33.53 17.52 27.72
N LYS A 510 -34.52 17.49 28.62
CA LYS A 510 -35.66 18.39 28.59
C LYS A 510 -35.25 19.87 28.56
N GLN A 511 -34.40 20.28 29.50
CA GLN A 511 -34.06 21.70 29.67
C GLN A 511 -33.34 22.27 28.43
N GLU A 512 -32.29 21.60 27.95
CA GLU A 512 -31.55 22.05 26.79
C GLU A 512 -32.41 22.05 25.51
N THR A 513 -33.30 21.06 25.37
CA THR A 513 -34.29 21.01 24.26
C THR A 513 -35.18 22.26 24.26
N LEU A 514 -35.80 22.60 25.39
CA LEU A 514 -36.68 23.76 25.54
C LEU A 514 -35.90 25.08 25.31
N ASP A 515 -34.69 25.20 25.86
CA ASP A 515 -33.86 26.41 25.73
C ASP A 515 -33.46 26.66 24.26
N ARG A 516 -33.11 25.62 23.52
CA ARG A 516 -32.84 25.72 22.07
C ARG A 516 -34.09 26.10 21.27
N MET A 517 -35.20 25.47 21.56
CA MET A 517 -36.46 25.80 20.88
C MET A 517 -36.85 27.25 21.11
N LYS A 518 -36.81 27.74 22.35
CA LYS A 518 -37.10 29.12 22.71
C LYS A 518 -36.21 30.10 21.95
N ARG A 519 -34.90 29.89 21.98
CA ARG A 519 -33.92 30.73 21.27
C ARG A 519 -34.15 30.75 19.75
N ALA A 520 -34.48 29.58 19.17
CA ALA A 520 -34.73 29.48 17.74
C ALA A 520 -36.02 30.22 17.35
N ILE A 521 -37.07 30.13 18.15
CA ILE A 521 -38.33 30.84 17.93
C ILE A 521 -38.08 32.38 17.98
N GLU A 522 -37.28 32.87 18.90
CA GLU A 522 -36.92 34.30 18.98
C GLU A 522 -36.14 34.81 17.76
N ILE A 523 -35.32 33.95 17.14
CA ILE A 523 -34.46 34.31 15.97
C ILE A 523 -35.22 34.14 14.65
N LEU A 524 -36.02 33.12 14.53
CA LEU A 524 -36.67 32.70 13.27
C LEU A 524 -38.12 33.15 13.13
N GLY A 525 -38.77 33.48 14.26
CA GLY A 525 -40.20 33.82 14.39
C GLY A 525 -40.60 35.21 13.98
#